data_fbc33074b765ca45cc6f8c64751ed0c0
#
_entry.id   fbc33074b765ca45cc6f8c64751ed0c0
#
_cell.length_a   1.000
_cell.length_b   1.000
_cell.length_c   1.000
_cell.angle_alpha   90.00
_cell.angle_beta   90.00
_cell.angle_gamma   90.00
#
_symmetry.space_group_name_H-M   'P 1'
#
loop_
_entity.id
_entity.type
_entity.pdbx_description
1 polymer ?
#
loop_
_entity_poly.entity_id
_entity_poly.type
_entity_poly.pdbx_seq_one_letter_code
_entity_poly.pdbx_strand_id
1 'polypeptide(L)'
;MKLTHLSPVAVLRALAGLGIALAITSATGAHAATAYYFDGGSQRSMTLEPNLVAQFRTPGAAGARVAGSSGPFVTIVDATQPGAQSAMGSTSPVYREGNSPAGRLMALPGGVVVNFKSEWTAAQIQAWALEGGHTLGQRMNILGNWYVIKTAAGNASLDTANAIQRSGAVLSATPNWWMQTATR
;
A
#
# COMPACT_ATOMS: atom_id res chain seq x y z
N MET A 1 9.23 -22.73 76.96
CA MET A 1 10.47 -21.94 76.89
C MET A 1 10.25 -20.94 75.80
N LYS A 2 9.84 -19.67 76.08
CA LYS A 2 10.69 -18.49 76.38
C LYS A 2 11.76 -18.34 75.27
N LEU A 3 11.85 -17.32 74.45
CA LEU A 3 12.00 -15.89 74.64
C LEU A 3 11.75 -15.19 73.26
N THR A 4 10.92 -14.19 73.12
CA THR A 4 11.12 -12.74 73.18
C THR A 4 12.43 -12.20 72.55
N HIS A 5 12.35 -11.32 71.52
CA HIS A 5 12.82 -9.94 71.60
C HIS A 5 12.79 -9.30 70.17
N LEU A 6 12.08 -8.27 70.05
CA LEU A 6 12.41 -6.82 69.95
C LEU A 6 12.73 -6.31 68.58
N SER A 7 11.83 -5.45 68.17
CA SER A 7 12.04 -4.42 67.10
C SER A 7 13.16 -3.44 67.50
N PRO A 8 13.73 -2.76 66.54
CA PRO A 8 13.70 -1.31 66.62
C PRO A 8 13.24 -0.59 65.36
N VAL A 9 12.51 0.42 65.62
CA VAL A 9 12.17 1.59 64.84
C VAL A 9 13.42 2.28 64.29
N ALA A 10 13.43 2.65 63.02
CA ALA A 10 14.32 3.67 62.50
C ALA A 10 13.70 4.35 61.26
N VAL A 11 13.13 5.42 61.51
CA VAL A 11 13.46 6.80 61.02
C VAL A 11 13.33 7.02 59.52
N LEU A 12 12.21 7.62 59.23
CA LEU A 12 11.82 8.36 58.04
C LEU A 12 12.81 9.49 57.74
N ARG A 13 13.41 9.52 56.55
CA ARG A 13 13.97 10.73 55.95
C ARG A 13 13.39 10.91 54.56
N ALA A 14 12.43 11.81 54.46
CA ALA A 14 11.93 12.41 53.24
C ALA A 14 13.03 13.27 52.62
N LEU A 15 13.43 12.90 51.40
CA LEU A 15 14.17 13.80 50.50
C LEU A 15 13.25 14.10 49.33
N ALA A 16 12.68 15.31 49.36
CA ALA A 16 11.98 15.89 48.25
C ALA A 16 12.99 16.22 47.14
N GLY A 17 13.09 15.33 46.16
CA GLY A 17 13.81 15.59 44.91
C GLY A 17 12.86 16.14 43.88
N LEU A 18 12.96 17.47 43.62
CA LEU A 18 12.26 18.17 42.56
C LEU A 18 12.88 17.75 41.22
N GLY A 19 12.34 16.66 40.61
CA GLY A 19 12.72 16.20 39.29
C GLY A 19 12.00 17.02 38.22
N ILE A 20 12.69 18.00 37.62
CA ILE A 20 12.23 18.64 36.39
C ILE A 20 12.28 17.61 35.28
N ALA A 21 11.13 17.04 34.95
CA ALA A 21 10.98 16.19 33.75
C ALA A 21 11.03 17.09 32.53
N LEU A 22 12.17 17.11 31.86
CA LEU A 22 12.33 17.73 30.55
C LEU A 22 11.60 16.83 29.55
N ALA A 23 10.37 17.16 29.20
CA ALA A 23 9.64 16.50 28.13
C ALA A 23 10.29 16.88 26.81
N ILE A 24 11.19 16.01 26.32
CA ILE A 24 11.71 16.09 24.95
C ILE A 24 10.57 15.63 24.04
N THR A 25 9.78 16.55 23.52
CA THR A 25 8.86 16.29 22.42
C THR A 25 9.69 16.04 21.17
N SER A 26 10.01 14.78 20.89
CA SER A 26 10.55 14.36 19.61
C SER A 26 9.44 14.56 18.57
N ALA A 27 9.50 15.66 17.83
CA ALA A 27 8.73 15.80 16.61
C ALA A 27 9.26 14.75 15.63
N THR A 28 8.64 13.59 15.61
CA THR A 28 8.85 12.60 14.54
C THR A 28 8.27 13.20 13.26
N GLY A 29 9.11 13.92 12.52
CA GLY A 29 8.79 14.29 11.15
C GLY A 29 8.50 12.99 10.38
N ALA A 30 7.30 12.86 9.84
CA ALA A 30 6.96 11.74 8.95
C ALA A 30 7.88 11.83 7.72
N HIS A 31 9.00 11.12 7.77
CA HIS A 31 9.85 10.97 6.60
C HIS A 31 9.09 10.16 5.57
N ALA A 32 9.01 10.67 4.35
CA ALA A 32 8.45 9.95 3.22
C ALA A 32 9.22 8.63 3.03
N ALA A 33 8.55 7.51 3.28
CA ALA A 33 9.16 6.21 3.16
C ALA A 33 9.38 5.86 1.69
N THR A 34 10.61 5.54 1.32
CA THR A 34 10.93 5.04 -0.02
C THR A 34 10.46 3.59 -0.14
N ALA A 35 9.69 3.32 -1.17
CA ALA A 35 9.23 2.00 -1.53
C ALA A 35 9.67 1.67 -2.97
N TYR A 36 9.37 0.47 -3.46
CA TYR A 36 9.69 0.07 -4.82
C TYR A 36 8.60 -0.82 -5.41
N TYR A 37 8.57 -0.84 -6.73
CA TYR A 37 7.77 -1.76 -7.54
C TYR A 37 8.59 -2.26 -8.72
N PHE A 38 8.13 -3.29 -9.40
CA PHE A 38 8.73 -3.72 -10.65
C PHE A 38 7.91 -3.23 -11.84
N ASP A 39 8.62 -2.80 -12.89
CA ASP A 39 8.07 -2.39 -14.17
C ASP A 39 8.89 -3.05 -15.28
N GLY A 40 8.25 -3.92 -16.07
CA GLY A 40 8.94 -4.72 -17.09
C GLY A 40 10.12 -5.55 -16.54
N GLY A 41 10.02 -6.03 -15.30
CA GLY A 41 11.08 -6.76 -14.61
C GLY A 41 12.15 -5.88 -13.95
N SER A 42 12.17 -4.57 -14.20
CA SER A 42 13.11 -3.62 -13.59
C SER A 42 12.55 -3.03 -12.32
N GLN A 43 13.36 -2.95 -11.26
CA GLN A 43 12.96 -2.31 -10.02
C GLN A 43 12.93 -0.79 -10.17
N ARG A 44 11.83 -0.16 -9.74
CA ARG A 44 11.62 1.28 -9.74
C ARG A 44 11.37 1.77 -8.33
N SER A 45 12.00 2.87 -7.94
CA SER A 45 11.74 3.53 -6.67
C SER A 45 10.48 4.37 -6.74
N MET A 46 9.83 4.53 -5.59
CA MET A 46 8.72 5.45 -5.39
C MET A 46 8.74 5.97 -3.96
N THR A 47 8.11 7.08 -3.73
CA THR A 47 8.04 7.73 -2.43
C THR A 47 6.59 7.81 -1.97
N LEU A 48 6.31 7.36 -0.74
CA LEU A 48 4.98 7.47 -0.15
C LEU A 48 4.66 8.95 0.14
N GLU A 49 3.45 9.39 -0.23
CA GLU A 49 2.87 10.69 0.14
C GLU A 49 1.97 10.49 1.37
N PRO A 50 2.49 10.69 2.60
CA PRO A 50 1.80 10.27 3.82
C PRO A 50 0.52 11.05 4.09
N ASN A 51 0.40 12.24 3.50
CA ASN A 51 -0.74 13.13 3.69
C ASN A 51 -1.82 12.97 2.62
N LEU A 52 -1.66 12.03 1.69
CA LEU A 52 -2.60 11.83 0.59
C LEU A 52 -3.19 10.42 0.58
N VAL A 53 -4.47 10.33 0.24
CA VAL A 53 -5.21 9.09 0.03
C VAL A 53 -5.94 9.16 -1.30
N ALA A 54 -5.85 8.11 -2.09
CA ALA A 54 -6.64 7.94 -3.30
C ALA A 54 -7.93 7.19 -2.95
N GLN A 55 -9.05 7.72 -3.42
CA GLN A 55 -10.38 7.11 -3.33
C GLN A 55 -10.82 6.67 -4.71
N PHE A 56 -11.19 5.40 -4.85
CA PHE A 56 -11.68 4.83 -6.11
C PHE A 56 -13.18 4.63 -6.03
N ARG A 57 -13.92 5.17 -7.00
CA ARG A 57 -15.35 4.95 -7.15
C ARG A 57 -15.61 4.03 -8.33
N THR A 58 -16.46 3.04 -8.13
CA THR A 58 -16.91 2.19 -9.23
C THR A 58 -17.86 2.98 -10.13
N PRO A 59 -17.73 2.89 -11.47
CA PRO A 59 -18.73 3.44 -12.39
C PRO A 59 -20.10 2.87 -12.08
N GLY A 60 -21.10 3.73 -11.86
CA GLY A 60 -22.47 3.33 -11.53
C GLY A 60 -22.93 3.64 -10.10
N ALA A 61 -22.04 4.03 -9.17
CA ALA A 61 -22.45 4.64 -7.91
C ALA A 61 -23.12 6.00 -8.20
N ALA A 62 -24.28 6.23 -7.60
CA ALA A 62 -25.10 7.42 -7.85
C ALA A 62 -24.27 8.71 -7.82
N GLY A 63 -24.23 9.44 -8.91
CA GLY A 63 -23.62 10.78 -9.02
C GLY A 63 -22.52 10.98 -10.03
N ALA A 64 -22.04 9.94 -10.74
CA ALA A 64 -20.92 10.12 -11.68
C ALA A 64 -21.22 9.50 -13.05
N ARG A 65 -21.91 10.24 -13.90
CA ARG A 65 -21.92 9.96 -15.35
C ARG A 65 -20.98 10.93 -16.05
N VAL A 66 -19.75 10.51 -16.31
CA VAL A 66 -18.97 11.03 -17.42
C VAL A 66 -19.04 9.97 -18.51
N ALA A 67 -19.71 10.30 -19.62
CA ALA A 67 -19.85 9.41 -20.75
C ALA A 67 -18.45 9.05 -21.28
N GLY A 68 -18.12 7.76 -21.37
CA GLY A 68 -16.97 7.26 -22.11
C GLY A 68 -15.77 6.77 -21.30
N SER A 69 -15.75 6.82 -19.96
CA SER A 69 -14.66 6.22 -19.17
C SER A 69 -15.06 4.90 -18.52
N SER A 70 -14.39 3.82 -18.88
CA SER A 70 -14.55 2.48 -18.30
C SER A 70 -13.63 2.20 -17.10
N GLY A 71 -12.92 3.21 -16.59
CA GLY A 71 -11.99 3.09 -15.47
C GLY A 71 -12.57 3.60 -14.13
N PRO A 72 -11.96 3.24 -13.01
CA PRO A 72 -12.35 3.77 -11.70
C PRO A 72 -12.07 5.29 -11.65
N PHE A 73 -13.08 6.06 -11.21
CA PHE A 73 -12.83 7.46 -10.89
C PHE A 73 -11.92 7.54 -9.68
N VAL A 74 -10.88 8.33 -9.79
CA VAL A 74 -9.91 8.54 -8.73
C VAL A 74 -10.02 9.96 -8.22
N THR A 75 -10.18 10.12 -6.91
CA THR A 75 -10.08 11.39 -6.23
C THR A 75 -8.93 11.32 -5.24
N ILE A 76 -7.99 12.25 -5.32
CA ILE A 76 -6.92 12.39 -4.33
C ILE A 76 -7.39 13.39 -3.27
N VAL A 77 -7.36 12.95 -2.02
CA VAL A 77 -7.80 13.75 -0.86
C VAL A 77 -6.68 13.81 0.18
N ASP A 78 -6.72 14.83 1.04
CA ASP A 78 -5.86 14.90 2.21
C ASP A 78 -6.27 13.82 3.22
N ALA A 79 -5.30 13.06 3.70
CA ALA A 79 -5.51 11.93 4.62
C ALA A 79 -6.07 12.38 5.99
N THR A 80 -5.91 13.66 6.33
CA THR A 80 -6.43 14.25 7.58
C THR A 80 -7.89 14.66 7.51
N GLN A 81 -8.47 14.68 6.29
CA GLN A 81 -9.88 15.02 6.13
C GLN A 81 -10.80 13.95 6.73
N PRO A 82 -11.87 14.36 7.45
CA PRO A 82 -12.88 13.43 7.93
C PRO A 82 -13.44 12.58 6.77
N GLY A 83 -13.45 11.26 6.94
CA GLY A 83 -13.95 10.35 5.90
C GLY A 83 -12.97 10.02 4.78
N ALA A 84 -11.74 10.52 4.80
CA ALA A 84 -10.72 10.18 3.79
C ALA A 84 -10.53 8.66 3.63
N GLN A 85 -10.59 7.92 4.72
CA GLN A 85 -10.45 6.46 4.76
C GLN A 85 -11.79 5.70 4.65
N SER A 86 -12.91 6.41 4.77
CA SER A 86 -14.27 5.82 4.88
C SER A 86 -15.15 6.08 3.66
N ALA A 87 -14.57 6.53 2.55
CA ALA A 87 -15.33 6.79 1.33
C ALA A 87 -16.05 5.52 0.85
N MET A 88 -17.25 5.70 0.27
CA MET A 88 -17.96 4.63 -0.43
C MET A 88 -17.14 4.17 -1.65
N GLY A 89 -16.33 3.15 -1.45
CA GLY A 89 -15.38 2.64 -2.44
C GLY A 89 -14.14 2.04 -1.79
N SER A 90 -13.16 1.77 -2.60
CA SER A 90 -11.85 1.34 -2.13
C SER A 90 -10.88 2.52 -2.04
N THR A 91 -9.93 2.43 -1.13
CA THR A 91 -8.90 3.46 -0.91
C THR A 91 -7.50 2.88 -1.10
N SER A 92 -6.54 3.75 -1.35
CA SER A 92 -5.12 3.39 -1.48
C SER A 92 -4.23 4.51 -0.94
N PRO A 93 -3.05 4.17 -0.41
CA PRO A 93 -1.96 5.12 -0.29
C PRO A 93 -1.66 5.75 -1.65
N VAL A 94 -1.16 6.97 -1.61
CA VAL A 94 -0.66 7.68 -2.79
C VAL A 94 0.86 7.65 -2.77
N TYR A 95 1.43 7.36 -3.91
CA TYR A 95 2.88 7.37 -4.11
C TYR A 95 3.25 8.41 -5.16
N ARG A 96 4.50 8.80 -5.13
CA ARG A 96 5.13 9.62 -6.16
C ARG A 96 6.16 8.79 -6.90
N GLU A 97 6.14 8.87 -8.21
CA GLU A 97 7.10 8.18 -9.07
C GLU A 97 8.52 8.68 -8.79
N GLY A 98 9.43 7.75 -8.49
CA GLY A 98 10.81 8.06 -8.13
C GLY A 98 10.96 8.75 -6.78
N ASN A 99 12.03 9.54 -6.66
CA ASN A 99 12.39 10.26 -5.44
C ASN A 99 12.25 11.79 -5.60
N SER A 100 11.67 12.25 -6.71
CA SER A 100 11.51 13.66 -7.00
C SER A 100 10.14 14.17 -6.53
N PRO A 101 10.06 15.34 -5.88
CA PRO A 101 8.77 15.95 -5.53
C PRO A 101 7.93 16.32 -6.77
N ALA A 102 8.54 16.40 -7.96
CA ALA A 102 7.85 16.62 -9.23
C ALA A 102 7.39 15.32 -9.91
N GLY A 103 7.69 14.13 -9.34
CA GLY A 103 7.25 12.86 -9.87
C GLY A 103 5.71 12.77 -9.91
N ARG A 104 5.16 12.00 -10.86
CA ARG A 104 3.71 11.82 -11.00
C ARG A 104 3.12 11.13 -9.78
N LEU A 105 1.91 11.52 -9.40
CA LEU A 105 1.17 10.79 -8.39
C LEU A 105 0.68 9.46 -8.95
N MET A 106 0.77 8.43 -8.12
CA MET A 106 0.41 7.05 -8.43
C MET A 106 -0.45 6.49 -7.30
N ALA A 107 -1.41 5.65 -7.63
CA ALA A 107 -2.25 4.97 -6.64
C ALA A 107 -2.63 3.56 -7.14
N LEU A 108 -3.11 2.73 -6.24
CA LEU A 108 -3.31 1.30 -6.42
C LEU A 108 -4.80 0.94 -6.37
N PRO A 109 -5.53 0.97 -7.51
CA PRO A 109 -6.95 0.62 -7.55
C PRO A 109 -7.20 -0.86 -7.27
N GLY A 110 -6.15 -1.67 -7.19
CA GLY A 110 -6.19 -3.11 -7.06
C GLY A 110 -5.88 -3.81 -8.38
N GLY A 111 -5.53 -5.08 -8.26
CA GLY A 111 -5.10 -5.92 -9.37
C GLY A 111 -3.60 -5.84 -9.64
N VAL A 112 -3.09 -6.93 -10.23
CA VAL A 112 -1.70 -7.06 -10.70
C VAL A 112 -1.74 -7.47 -12.16
N VAL A 113 -1.03 -6.76 -13.00
CA VAL A 113 -0.84 -7.10 -14.42
C VAL A 113 0.36 -8.04 -14.52
N VAL A 114 0.13 -9.25 -15.03
CA VAL A 114 1.14 -10.29 -15.14
C VAL A 114 1.32 -10.69 -16.58
N ASN A 115 2.57 -10.76 -17.03
CA ASN A 115 2.97 -11.31 -18.31
C ASN A 115 3.58 -12.69 -18.09
N PHE A 116 2.88 -13.73 -18.54
CA PHE A 116 3.39 -15.10 -18.50
C PHE A 116 4.22 -15.41 -19.73
N LYS A 117 5.04 -16.44 -19.62
CA LYS A 117 5.86 -16.94 -20.72
C LYS A 117 4.95 -17.34 -21.90
N SER A 118 5.41 -17.11 -23.11
CA SER A 118 4.62 -17.35 -24.32
C SER A 118 4.25 -18.81 -24.54
N GLU A 119 5.09 -19.74 -24.06
CA GLU A 119 4.90 -21.18 -24.14
C GLU A 119 3.86 -21.73 -23.14
N TRP A 120 3.42 -20.93 -22.16
CA TRP A 120 2.42 -21.38 -21.21
C TRP A 120 1.02 -21.36 -21.82
N THR A 121 0.35 -22.50 -21.70
CA THR A 121 -1.07 -22.61 -22.06
C THR A 121 -1.96 -21.96 -21.02
N ALA A 122 -3.20 -21.63 -21.39
CA ALA A 122 -4.18 -21.10 -20.44
C ALA A 122 -4.43 -22.03 -19.25
N ALA A 123 -4.37 -23.35 -19.47
CA ALA A 123 -4.52 -24.36 -18.40
C ALA A 123 -3.36 -24.30 -17.40
N GLN A 124 -2.14 -24.15 -17.88
CA GLN A 124 -0.95 -24.01 -17.02
C GLN A 124 -1.00 -22.73 -16.21
N ILE A 125 -1.43 -21.61 -16.81
CA ILE A 125 -1.61 -20.32 -16.12
C ILE A 125 -2.67 -20.45 -15.02
N GLN A 126 -3.78 -21.12 -15.32
CA GLN A 126 -4.84 -21.37 -14.34
C GLN A 126 -4.36 -22.25 -13.17
N ALA A 127 -3.60 -23.32 -13.47
CA ALA A 127 -3.04 -24.20 -12.45
C ALA A 127 -2.05 -23.44 -11.54
N TRP A 128 -1.15 -22.65 -12.14
CA TRP A 128 -0.21 -21.81 -11.40
C TRP A 128 -0.92 -20.80 -10.48
N ALA A 129 -1.98 -20.17 -10.99
CA ALA A 129 -2.74 -19.21 -10.17
C ALA A 129 -3.42 -19.90 -8.98
N LEU A 130 -4.01 -21.07 -9.18
CA LEU A 130 -4.62 -21.88 -8.11
C LEU A 130 -3.60 -22.31 -7.07
N GLU A 131 -2.45 -22.82 -7.48
CA GLU A 131 -1.38 -23.26 -6.61
C GLU A 131 -0.82 -22.12 -5.77
N GLY A 132 -0.68 -20.93 -6.38
CA GLY A 132 -0.23 -19.72 -5.70
C GLY A 132 -1.32 -19.02 -4.87
N GLY A 133 -2.54 -19.53 -4.82
CA GLY A 133 -3.66 -18.90 -4.11
C GLY A 133 -4.12 -17.59 -4.77
N HIS A 134 -3.84 -17.42 -6.06
CA HIS A 134 -4.19 -16.22 -6.82
C HIS A 134 -5.54 -16.36 -7.51
N THR A 135 -6.34 -15.30 -7.48
CA THR A 135 -7.57 -15.24 -8.27
C THR A 135 -7.26 -14.64 -9.64
N LEU A 136 -7.28 -15.50 -10.66
CA LEU A 136 -7.08 -15.06 -12.04
C LEU A 136 -8.28 -14.22 -12.50
N GLY A 137 -7.99 -13.06 -13.05
CA GLY A 137 -8.97 -12.17 -13.66
C GLY A 137 -9.02 -12.34 -15.18
N GLN A 138 -9.33 -11.27 -15.86
CA GLN A 138 -9.48 -11.28 -17.31
C GLN A 138 -8.11 -11.33 -18.00
N ARG A 139 -8.03 -12.13 -19.08
CA ARG A 139 -6.95 -12.04 -20.06
C ARG A 139 -7.07 -10.69 -20.79
N MET A 140 -5.97 -9.99 -20.92
CA MET A 140 -5.93 -8.73 -21.66
C MET A 140 -5.96 -8.99 -23.18
N ASN A 141 -6.68 -8.15 -23.92
CA ASN A 141 -6.76 -8.25 -25.37
C ASN A 141 -5.56 -7.58 -26.06
N ILE A 142 -4.37 -8.07 -25.74
CA ILE A 142 -3.09 -7.65 -26.33
C ILE A 142 -2.24 -8.85 -26.66
N LEU A 143 -1.22 -8.68 -27.49
CA LEU A 143 -0.30 -9.74 -27.88
C LEU A 143 0.46 -10.28 -26.64
N GLY A 144 0.51 -11.62 -26.50
CA GLY A 144 1.17 -12.31 -25.40
C GLY A 144 0.19 -12.86 -24.36
N ASN A 145 0.75 -13.41 -23.29
CA ASN A 145 -0.01 -14.02 -22.18
C ASN A 145 -0.16 -13.04 -21.01
N TRP A 146 -0.92 -11.98 -21.23
CA TRP A 146 -1.19 -10.96 -20.22
C TRP A 146 -2.50 -11.24 -19.50
N TYR A 147 -2.45 -11.23 -18.17
CA TYR A 147 -3.61 -11.44 -17.32
C TYR A 147 -3.61 -10.44 -16.17
N VAL A 148 -4.79 -10.18 -15.63
CA VAL A 148 -4.95 -9.44 -14.39
C VAL A 148 -5.20 -10.44 -13.26
N ILE A 149 -4.41 -10.41 -12.20
CA ILE A 149 -4.69 -11.10 -10.94
C ILE A 149 -5.49 -10.16 -10.07
N LYS A 150 -6.59 -10.63 -9.51
CA LYS A 150 -7.45 -9.81 -8.64
C LYS A 150 -6.82 -9.64 -7.27
N THR A 151 -6.73 -8.42 -6.80
CA THR A 151 -6.34 -8.06 -5.43
C THR A 151 -7.22 -6.93 -4.92
N ALA A 152 -7.23 -6.71 -3.61
CA ALA A 152 -7.79 -5.48 -3.05
C ALA A 152 -6.99 -4.25 -3.52
N ALA A 153 -7.61 -3.08 -3.43
CA ALA A 153 -6.92 -1.81 -3.62
C ALA A 153 -5.85 -1.59 -2.52
N GLY A 154 -4.88 -0.72 -2.81
CA GLY A 154 -3.80 -0.40 -1.89
C GLY A 154 -2.64 -1.40 -1.93
N ASN A 155 -1.91 -1.49 -0.83
CA ASN A 155 -0.64 -2.22 -0.76
C ASN A 155 -0.76 -3.72 -1.11
N ALA A 156 -1.94 -4.33 -0.95
CA ALA A 156 -2.16 -5.72 -1.34
C ALA A 156 -1.76 -5.99 -2.80
N SER A 157 -2.04 -5.06 -3.73
CA SER A 157 -1.62 -5.23 -5.12
C SER A 157 -0.12 -5.05 -5.31
N LEU A 158 0.51 -4.12 -4.58
CA LEU A 158 1.96 -3.91 -4.61
C LEU A 158 2.71 -5.12 -4.08
N ASP A 159 2.32 -5.61 -2.91
CA ASP A 159 2.97 -6.76 -2.26
C ASP A 159 2.83 -8.02 -3.11
N THR A 160 1.63 -8.25 -3.67
CA THR A 160 1.37 -9.39 -4.56
C THR A 160 2.22 -9.28 -5.83
N ALA A 161 2.27 -8.11 -6.48
CA ALA A 161 3.08 -7.91 -7.69
C ALA A 161 4.56 -8.15 -7.42
N ASN A 162 5.08 -7.58 -6.34
CA ASN A 162 6.48 -7.76 -5.95
C ASN A 162 6.81 -9.21 -5.58
N ALA A 163 5.90 -9.93 -4.92
CA ALA A 163 6.07 -11.34 -4.60
C ALA A 163 6.10 -12.21 -5.87
N ILE A 164 5.16 -12.01 -6.79
CA ILE A 164 5.11 -12.74 -8.07
C ILE A 164 6.37 -12.45 -8.89
N GLN A 165 6.79 -11.20 -9.01
CA GLN A 165 7.99 -10.85 -9.76
C GLN A 165 9.24 -11.51 -9.18
N ARG A 166 9.40 -11.49 -7.86
CA ARG A 166 10.57 -12.11 -7.19
C ARG A 166 10.58 -13.63 -7.27
N SER A 167 9.45 -14.28 -7.49
CA SER A 167 9.40 -15.73 -7.67
C SER A 167 10.12 -16.20 -8.93
N GLY A 168 10.31 -15.31 -9.93
CA GLY A 168 10.89 -15.65 -11.23
C GLY A 168 10.03 -16.56 -12.12
N ALA A 169 8.81 -16.85 -11.69
CA ALA A 169 7.91 -17.76 -12.43
C ALA A 169 7.34 -17.12 -13.71
N VAL A 170 7.25 -15.79 -13.74
CA VAL A 170 6.63 -15.00 -14.82
C VAL A 170 7.66 -14.09 -15.49
N LEU A 171 7.35 -13.57 -16.67
CA LEU A 171 8.21 -12.59 -17.36
C LEU A 171 8.18 -11.24 -16.66
N SER A 172 6.99 -10.80 -16.26
CA SER A 172 6.83 -9.59 -15.46
C SER A 172 5.55 -9.60 -14.66
N ALA A 173 5.58 -8.96 -13.50
CA ALA A 173 4.41 -8.65 -12.68
C ALA A 173 4.53 -7.22 -12.17
N THR A 174 3.50 -6.42 -12.42
CA THR A 174 3.45 -5.03 -12.00
C THR A 174 2.09 -4.70 -11.41
N PRO A 175 1.99 -3.86 -10.36
CA PRO A 175 0.68 -3.42 -9.88
C PRO A 175 -0.10 -2.74 -11.01
N ASN A 176 -1.41 -2.90 -10.99
CA ASN A 176 -2.29 -2.14 -11.88
C ASN A 176 -2.38 -0.70 -11.37
N TRP A 177 -1.51 0.18 -11.87
CA TRP A 177 -1.38 1.56 -11.41
C TRP A 177 -2.45 2.47 -12.00
N TRP A 178 -3.01 3.32 -11.17
CA TRP A 178 -3.51 4.61 -11.62
C TRP A 178 -2.35 5.61 -11.58
N MET A 179 -2.17 6.38 -12.64
CA MET A 179 -1.16 7.43 -12.71
C MET A 179 -1.81 8.75 -13.10
N GLN A 180 -1.40 9.82 -12.42
CA GLN A 180 -1.82 11.16 -12.76
C GLN A 180 -1.36 11.50 -14.18
N THR A 181 -2.31 11.88 -15.03
CA THR A 181 -2.00 12.40 -16.37
C THR A 181 -1.55 13.85 -16.28
N ALA A 182 -0.43 14.19 -16.92
CA ALA A 182 -0.05 15.58 -17.05
C ALA A 182 -1.04 16.28 -18.01
N THR A 183 -1.73 17.29 -17.53
CA THR A 183 -2.42 18.26 -18.42
C THR A 183 -1.34 19.05 -19.13
N ARG A 184 -1.30 18.96 -20.45
CA ARG A 184 -0.48 19.86 -21.27
C ARG A 184 -1.17 21.20 -21.40
#